data_8993d4bdbd097a5851db344ae71d2ef9
#
_entry.id   8993d4bdbd097a5851db344ae71d2ef9
#
_cell.length_a   1.000
_cell.length_b   1.000
_cell.length_c   1.000
_cell.angle_alpha   90.00
_cell.angle_beta   90.00
_cell.angle_gamma   90.00
#
_symmetry.space_group_name_H-M   'P 1'
#
loop_
_entity.id
_entity.type
_entity.pdbx_description
1 polymer ?
#
loop_
_entity_poly.entity_id
_entity_poly.type
_entity_poly.pdbx_seq_one_letter_code
_entity_poly.pdbx_strand_id
1 'polypeptide(L)'
;MTPLALQTLIANGEDTRHQFKRDFAHVDSLAAELVAFANGLGGTLVIGVEDDGSVRGLSLQDVGRLNQMLSNAASQHVTPAINPVSTNVRIEQGQLVMVVQVPPGLNKPYMDLQGRAWVKNGADKRHVTAREEIQRLFQQSGLVHADETPVAHTTVDDLDLTLFADYFTRRYQRSPSSVSQSLTELLQNLGLMREGCPNLAAILLFGKAPEHRLPAFTIKAVAFPGTIAHDLSYVDSENLEGTLLEQYKKAMAFLRRNLHHVQSGPSFNSPSQLEIPALVFEELLVNALVHRDYFTQAPIHLFVFSDRVEITSPGCLPDHSNIHQLRYGVSRLRNPLLAGHAFHILPYQGLGTGIPRAAQAWENIALQDNPVANQFKAVVQRPLPLPGNVEKEGSKAESKAESKAES
;
A
#
# COMPACT_ATOMS: atom_id res chain seq x y z
N MET A 1 -3.28 30.51 13.32
CA MET A 1 -1.84 30.43 13.68
C MET A 1 -1.49 31.62 14.56
N THR A 2 -0.72 31.45 15.65
CA THR A 2 -0.25 32.57 16.50
C THR A 2 0.99 33.19 15.89
N PRO A 3 1.31 34.47 16.22
CA PRO A 3 2.55 35.13 15.73
C PRO A 3 3.82 34.35 16.07
N LEU A 4 3.91 33.82 17.28
CA LEU A 4 5.06 33.01 17.72
C LEU A 4 5.21 31.71 16.91
N ALA A 5 4.08 31.00 16.65
CA ALA A 5 4.08 29.81 15.85
C ALA A 5 4.51 30.09 14.39
N LEU A 6 4.11 31.25 13.83
CA LEU A 6 4.55 31.68 12.51
C LEU A 6 6.04 31.99 12.47
N GLN A 7 6.57 32.70 13.46
CA GLN A 7 8.01 32.97 13.57
C GLN A 7 8.84 31.67 13.65
N THR A 8 8.40 30.71 14.46
CA THR A 8 9.04 29.38 14.55
C THR A 8 9.01 28.65 13.21
N LEU A 9 7.87 28.70 12.49
CA LEU A 9 7.74 28.10 11.18
C LEU A 9 8.71 28.73 10.16
N ILE A 10 8.80 30.04 10.13
CA ILE A 10 9.73 30.78 9.24
C ILE A 10 11.20 30.45 9.58
N ALA A 11 11.53 30.36 10.86
CA ALA A 11 12.90 30.04 11.31
C ALA A 11 13.31 28.61 10.91
N ASN A 12 12.36 27.65 10.78
CA ASN A 12 12.64 26.28 10.33
C ASN A 12 12.86 26.18 8.81
N GLY A 13 12.52 27.20 8.03
CA GLY A 13 12.68 27.22 6.58
C GLY A 13 11.56 26.51 5.81
N GLU A 14 11.71 26.48 4.49
CA GLU A 14 10.80 25.79 3.58
C GLU A 14 11.02 24.28 3.57
N ASP A 15 9.94 23.53 3.40
CA ASP A 15 9.95 22.07 3.24
C ASP A 15 8.80 21.60 2.34
N THR A 16 8.51 20.31 2.32
CA THR A 16 7.42 19.74 1.50
C THR A 16 6.03 20.28 1.89
N ARG A 17 5.86 20.78 3.12
CA ARG A 17 4.58 21.29 3.65
C ARG A 17 4.56 22.80 3.88
N HIS A 18 5.69 23.46 3.80
CA HIS A 18 5.81 24.89 4.08
C HIS A 18 6.52 25.58 2.92
N GLN A 19 5.87 26.59 2.35
CA GLN A 19 6.39 27.39 1.25
C GLN A 19 6.28 28.87 1.59
N PHE A 20 7.33 29.63 1.29
CA PHE A 20 7.34 31.09 1.46
C PHE A 20 7.27 31.76 0.10
N LYS A 21 6.57 32.85 0.01
CA LYS A 21 6.52 33.70 -1.17
C LYS A 21 6.38 35.16 -0.74
N ARG A 22 7.18 35.97 -1.35
CA ARG A 22 7.09 37.43 -1.13
C ARG A 22 5.72 37.96 -1.57
N ASP A 23 5.27 37.57 -2.75
CA ASP A 23 4.02 38.00 -3.38
C ASP A 23 3.68 37.12 -4.57
N PHE A 24 2.46 37.23 -5.08
CA PHE A 24 2.04 36.63 -6.36
C PHE A 24 1.58 37.70 -7.32
N ALA A 25 2.23 37.76 -8.50
CA ALA A 25 1.85 38.67 -9.59
C ALA A 25 0.75 38.02 -10.48
N HIS A 26 0.76 36.71 -10.61
CA HIS A 26 -0.13 35.97 -11.54
C HIS A 26 -0.91 34.89 -10.82
N VAL A 27 -2.21 34.79 -11.12
CA VAL A 27 -3.13 33.82 -10.54
C VAL A 27 -2.72 32.37 -10.86
N ASP A 28 -2.17 32.11 -12.04
CA ASP A 28 -1.72 30.78 -12.45
C ASP A 28 -0.55 30.26 -11.60
N SER A 29 0.35 31.16 -11.18
CA SER A 29 1.45 30.80 -10.29
C SER A 29 0.96 30.38 -8.90
N LEU A 30 -0.06 31.09 -8.38
CA LEU A 30 -0.72 30.72 -7.13
C LEU A 30 -1.49 29.42 -7.29
N ALA A 31 -2.24 29.27 -8.39
CA ALA A 31 -2.98 28.04 -8.69
C ALA A 31 -2.06 26.80 -8.73
N ALA A 32 -0.89 26.91 -9.35
CA ALA A 32 0.09 25.83 -9.41
C ALA A 32 0.63 25.43 -8.01
N GLU A 33 0.80 26.38 -7.05
CA GLU A 33 1.15 26.05 -5.66
C GLU A 33 -0.01 25.33 -4.95
N LEU A 34 -1.23 25.84 -5.13
CA LEU A 34 -2.43 25.20 -4.55
C LEU A 34 -2.61 23.76 -5.05
N VAL A 35 -2.42 23.54 -6.36
CA VAL A 35 -2.46 22.22 -6.99
C VAL A 35 -1.39 21.31 -6.40
N ALA A 36 -0.15 21.79 -6.26
CA ALA A 36 0.96 21.01 -5.74
C ALA A 36 0.74 20.56 -4.29
N PHE A 37 0.19 21.41 -3.45
CA PHE A 37 -0.19 21.05 -2.08
C PHE A 37 -1.38 20.07 -2.06
N ALA A 38 -2.43 20.32 -2.85
CA ALA A 38 -3.61 19.45 -2.89
C ALA A 38 -3.28 18.04 -3.40
N ASN A 39 -2.42 17.90 -4.40
CA ASN A 39 -1.94 16.60 -4.88
C ASN A 39 -1.00 15.89 -3.90
N GLY A 40 -0.38 16.64 -2.98
CA GLY A 40 0.48 16.13 -1.92
C GLY A 40 -0.26 15.87 -0.60
N LEU A 41 0.40 16.25 0.48
CA LEU A 41 -0.05 16.11 1.87
C LEU A 41 -0.84 17.33 2.37
N GLY A 42 -1.17 18.26 1.49
CA GLY A 42 -1.53 19.61 1.90
C GLY A 42 -0.32 20.39 2.38
N GLY A 43 -0.55 21.59 2.89
CA GLY A 43 0.53 22.41 3.43
C GLY A 43 0.13 23.84 3.74
N THR A 44 1.13 24.63 4.07
CA THR A 44 0.98 26.05 4.44
C THR A 44 1.80 26.92 3.50
N LEU A 45 1.14 27.81 2.80
CA LEU A 45 1.77 28.84 1.99
C LEU A 45 1.78 30.15 2.79
N VAL A 46 2.96 30.71 2.99
CA VAL A 46 3.15 31.97 3.73
C VAL A 46 3.51 33.06 2.73
N ILE A 47 2.69 34.10 2.64
CA ILE A 47 2.87 35.20 1.69
C ILE A 47 3.26 36.49 2.44
N GLY A 48 4.27 37.19 1.98
CA GLY A 48 4.89 38.33 2.63
C GLY A 48 6.26 38.03 3.25
N VAL A 49 6.82 36.84 2.92
CA VAL A 49 8.12 36.34 3.38
C VAL A 49 8.97 36.03 2.16
N GLU A 50 10.23 36.46 2.17
CA GLU A 50 11.21 36.14 1.12
C GLU A 50 11.72 34.69 1.28
N ASP A 51 12.36 34.15 0.24
CA ASP A 51 12.89 32.78 0.24
C ASP A 51 14.00 32.57 1.31
N ASP A 52 14.65 33.63 1.79
CA ASP A 52 15.64 33.59 2.88
C ASP A 52 15.02 33.64 4.29
N GLY A 53 13.68 33.68 4.38
CA GLY A 53 12.95 33.80 5.64
C GLY A 53 12.79 35.23 6.16
N SER A 54 13.34 36.23 5.48
CA SER A 54 13.13 37.62 5.88
C SER A 54 11.69 38.07 5.65
N VAL A 55 11.06 38.67 6.66
CA VAL A 55 9.68 39.11 6.58
C VAL A 55 9.61 40.52 6.00
N ARG A 56 9.09 40.63 4.78
CA ARG A 56 8.82 41.90 4.14
C ARG A 56 7.51 42.53 4.60
N GLY A 57 6.51 41.68 4.85
CA GLY A 57 5.14 42.07 5.16
C GLY A 57 4.33 42.50 3.94
N LEU A 58 3.04 42.63 4.14
CA LEU A 58 2.02 43.00 3.14
C LEU A 58 1.32 44.28 3.58
N SER A 59 0.95 45.13 2.63
CA SER A 59 -0.01 46.21 2.86
C SER A 59 -1.44 45.69 2.93
N LEU A 60 -2.38 46.44 3.50
CA LEU A 60 -3.81 46.09 3.48
C LEU A 60 -4.35 45.98 2.06
N GLN A 61 -3.83 46.76 1.12
CA GLN A 61 -4.19 46.69 -0.28
C GLN A 61 -3.72 45.36 -0.91
N ASP A 62 -2.50 44.92 -0.59
CA ASP A 62 -1.97 43.62 -1.04
C ASP A 62 -2.81 42.44 -0.50
N VAL A 63 -3.19 42.49 0.77
CA VAL A 63 -4.06 41.51 1.38
C VAL A 63 -5.41 41.43 0.66
N GLY A 64 -6.02 42.56 0.33
CA GLY A 64 -7.27 42.56 -0.45
C GLY A 64 -7.11 41.94 -1.83
N ARG A 65 -6.06 42.33 -2.56
CA ARG A 65 -5.74 41.76 -3.88
C ARG A 65 -5.46 40.25 -3.83
N LEU A 66 -4.66 39.82 -2.85
CA LEU A 66 -4.31 38.41 -2.67
C LEU A 66 -5.47 37.55 -2.26
N ASN A 67 -6.39 38.03 -1.41
CA ASN A 67 -7.61 37.29 -1.07
C ASN A 67 -8.50 37.09 -2.31
N GLN A 68 -8.66 38.11 -3.16
CA GLN A 68 -9.40 37.98 -4.41
C GLN A 68 -8.71 37.01 -5.38
N MET A 69 -7.37 37.11 -5.50
CA MET A 69 -6.57 36.21 -6.33
C MET A 69 -6.67 34.77 -5.82
N LEU A 70 -6.62 34.53 -4.51
CA LEU A 70 -6.75 33.20 -3.89
C LEU A 70 -8.11 32.59 -4.17
N SER A 71 -9.19 33.37 -4.00
CA SER A 71 -10.54 32.91 -4.31
C SER A 71 -10.68 32.54 -5.79
N ASN A 72 -10.15 33.35 -6.70
CA ASN A 72 -10.17 33.09 -8.13
C ASN A 72 -9.31 31.87 -8.50
N ALA A 73 -8.09 31.77 -7.97
CA ALA A 73 -7.21 30.63 -8.19
C ALA A 73 -7.87 29.33 -7.76
N ALA A 74 -8.40 29.27 -6.53
CA ALA A 74 -8.95 28.08 -5.93
C ALA A 74 -10.26 27.58 -6.60
N SER A 75 -11.08 28.51 -7.12
CA SER A 75 -12.40 28.18 -7.68
C SER A 75 -12.42 28.06 -9.21
N GLN A 76 -11.55 28.77 -9.93
CA GLN A 76 -11.59 28.87 -11.39
C GLN A 76 -10.31 28.39 -12.09
N HIS A 77 -9.14 28.46 -11.42
CA HIS A 77 -7.86 28.07 -12.02
C HIS A 77 -7.36 26.70 -11.54
N VAL A 78 -8.13 26.02 -10.70
CA VAL A 78 -7.84 24.66 -10.23
C VAL A 78 -9.05 23.77 -10.46
N THR A 79 -8.83 22.59 -11.00
CA THR A 79 -9.87 21.57 -11.23
C THR A 79 -9.44 20.25 -10.61
N PRO A 80 -10.24 19.61 -9.74
CA PRO A 80 -11.44 20.15 -9.07
C PRO A 80 -11.12 21.37 -8.19
N ALA A 81 -12.13 22.19 -7.87
CA ALA A 81 -11.95 23.36 -7.00
C ALA A 81 -11.44 22.93 -5.61
N ILE A 82 -10.64 23.79 -4.98
CA ILE A 82 -10.12 23.60 -3.61
C ILE A 82 -10.65 24.69 -2.69
N ASN A 83 -10.67 24.39 -1.38
CA ASN A 83 -11.10 25.36 -0.35
C ASN A 83 -9.95 25.64 0.62
N PRO A 84 -8.96 26.47 0.25
CA PRO A 84 -7.90 26.87 1.15
C PRO A 84 -8.43 27.81 2.24
N VAL A 85 -7.83 27.76 3.43
CA VAL A 85 -8.15 28.66 4.53
C VAL A 85 -7.07 29.71 4.65
N SER A 86 -7.41 31.00 4.48
CA SER A 86 -6.48 32.11 4.66
C SER A 86 -6.64 32.78 6.03
N THR A 87 -5.53 33.16 6.64
CA THR A 87 -5.48 33.90 7.90
C THR A 87 -4.40 34.96 7.80
N ASN A 88 -4.72 36.20 8.20
CA ASN A 88 -3.71 37.28 8.26
C ASN A 88 -3.14 37.37 9.66
N VAL A 89 -1.83 37.25 9.77
CA VAL A 89 -1.11 37.30 11.05
C VAL A 89 -0.23 38.54 11.09
N ARG A 90 -0.35 39.31 12.18
CA ARG A 90 0.52 40.48 12.44
C ARG A 90 1.65 40.06 13.37
N ILE A 91 2.88 40.22 12.92
CA ILE A 91 4.09 39.92 13.72
C ILE A 91 4.55 41.13 14.54
N GLU A 92 5.52 40.92 15.44
CA GLU A 92 5.94 41.89 16.45
C GLU A 92 6.35 43.27 15.89
N GLN A 93 6.90 43.31 14.68
CA GLN A 93 7.27 44.58 14.01
C GLN A 93 6.07 45.26 13.32
N GLY A 94 4.86 44.83 13.54
CA GLY A 94 3.66 45.35 12.93
C GLY A 94 3.41 44.90 11.47
N GLN A 95 4.32 44.15 10.89
CA GLN A 95 4.22 43.62 9.54
C GLN A 95 3.09 42.57 9.44
N LEU A 96 2.35 42.62 8.34
CA LEU A 96 1.24 41.72 8.09
C LEU A 96 1.67 40.60 7.13
N VAL A 97 1.38 39.36 7.46
CA VAL A 97 1.71 38.18 6.68
C VAL A 97 0.42 37.36 6.45
N MET A 98 0.21 36.91 5.22
CA MET A 98 -0.94 36.02 4.89
C MET A 98 -0.48 34.58 4.95
N VAL A 99 -1.17 33.79 5.75
CA VAL A 99 -0.97 32.33 5.89
C VAL A 99 -2.12 31.61 5.23
N VAL A 100 -1.86 30.83 4.19
CA VAL A 100 -2.84 30.06 3.45
C VAL A 100 -2.62 28.58 3.75
N GLN A 101 -3.58 27.95 4.39
CA GLN A 101 -3.59 26.51 4.64
C GLN A 101 -4.33 25.80 3.51
N VAL A 102 -3.67 24.90 2.82
CA VAL A 102 -4.22 24.09 1.74
C VAL A 102 -4.38 22.66 2.27
N PRO A 103 -5.61 22.15 2.37
CA PRO A 103 -5.83 20.76 2.79
C PRO A 103 -5.32 19.78 1.71
N PRO A 104 -4.96 18.54 2.08
CA PRO A 104 -4.74 17.49 1.11
C PRO A 104 -6.03 17.24 0.33
N GLY A 105 -5.91 17.16 -0.99
CA GLY A 105 -7.05 16.98 -1.88
C GLY A 105 -7.61 15.56 -1.81
N LEU A 106 -8.94 15.44 -1.82
CA LEU A 106 -9.65 14.16 -1.80
C LEU A 106 -9.84 13.58 -3.22
N ASN A 107 -9.99 14.46 -4.23
CA ASN A 107 -10.32 14.09 -5.61
C ASN A 107 -9.12 14.32 -6.55
N LYS A 108 -7.99 13.70 -6.25
CA LYS A 108 -6.77 13.77 -7.07
C LYS A 108 -6.99 13.07 -8.43
N PRO A 109 -6.31 13.50 -9.51
CA PRO A 109 -5.38 14.62 -9.56
C PRO A 109 -6.11 15.97 -9.64
N TYR A 110 -5.57 16.95 -8.90
CA TYR A 110 -5.90 18.35 -9.13
C TYR A 110 -5.02 18.87 -10.26
N MET A 111 -5.58 19.71 -11.11
CA MET A 111 -4.91 20.26 -12.28
C MET A 111 -5.12 21.77 -12.38
N ASP A 112 -4.18 22.47 -12.99
CA ASP A 112 -4.36 23.88 -13.37
C ASP A 112 -5.22 24.00 -14.64
N LEU A 113 -5.51 25.25 -15.08
CA LEU A 113 -6.31 25.51 -16.29
C LEU A 113 -5.73 24.92 -17.56
N GLN A 114 -4.42 24.66 -17.60
CA GLN A 114 -3.75 24.03 -18.75
C GLN A 114 -3.79 22.49 -18.65
N GLY A 115 -4.49 21.91 -17.66
CA GLY A 115 -4.56 20.49 -17.45
C GLY A 115 -3.27 19.88 -16.88
N ARG A 116 -2.39 20.67 -16.28
CA ARG A 116 -1.14 20.20 -15.69
C ARG A 116 -1.34 19.86 -14.23
N ALA A 117 -0.92 18.65 -13.86
CA ALA A 117 -0.80 18.25 -12.46
C ALA A 117 0.55 18.69 -11.90
N TRP A 118 0.54 19.31 -10.73
CA TRP A 118 1.72 19.73 -9.99
C TRP A 118 1.81 18.96 -8.68
N VAL A 119 3.03 18.63 -8.26
CA VAL A 119 3.31 17.98 -6.96
C VAL A 119 4.48 18.68 -6.28
N LYS A 120 4.55 18.58 -4.96
CA LYS A 120 5.71 19.09 -4.20
C LYS A 120 6.89 18.13 -4.35
N ASN A 121 8.09 18.69 -4.51
CA ASN A 121 9.36 18.00 -4.55
C ASN A 121 10.34 18.76 -3.63
N GLY A 122 10.38 18.36 -2.35
CA GLY A 122 10.98 19.19 -1.32
C GLY A 122 10.20 20.50 -1.15
N ALA A 123 10.89 21.63 -1.09
CA ALA A 123 10.28 22.95 -1.03
C ALA A 123 9.62 23.36 -2.37
N ASP A 124 10.15 22.92 -3.50
CA ASP A 124 9.66 23.32 -4.82
C ASP A 124 8.45 22.50 -5.29
N LYS A 125 7.78 23.04 -6.33
CA LYS A 125 6.79 22.30 -7.11
C LYS A 125 7.37 21.85 -8.44
N ARG A 126 6.92 20.70 -8.92
CA ARG A 126 7.23 20.22 -10.26
C ARG A 126 5.98 19.77 -11.02
N HIS A 127 6.03 19.92 -12.31
CA HIS A 127 5.01 19.37 -13.20
C HIS A 127 5.13 17.85 -13.31
N VAL A 128 4.02 17.14 -13.17
CA VAL A 128 3.95 15.69 -13.33
C VAL A 128 3.81 15.38 -14.81
N THR A 129 4.79 14.71 -15.40
CA THR A 129 4.80 14.32 -16.82
C THR A 129 4.78 12.81 -17.02
N ALA A 130 5.21 12.02 -16.02
CA ALA A 130 5.23 10.58 -16.08
C ALA A 130 3.80 10.01 -15.96
N ARG A 131 3.42 9.14 -16.90
CA ARG A 131 2.09 8.49 -16.92
C ARG A 131 1.82 7.70 -15.66
N GLU A 132 2.81 6.99 -15.15
CA GLU A 132 2.76 6.18 -13.93
C GLU A 132 2.46 7.02 -12.69
N GLU A 133 2.96 8.24 -12.65
CA GLU A 133 2.71 9.15 -11.53
C GLU A 133 1.31 9.77 -11.61
N ILE A 134 0.86 10.14 -12.80
CA ILE A 134 -0.52 10.59 -13.03
C ILE A 134 -1.50 9.47 -12.67
N GLN A 135 -1.22 8.23 -13.08
CA GLN A 135 -2.02 7.06 -12.73
C GLN A 135 -2.13 6.87 -11.22
N ARG A 136 -1.01 7.04 -10.48
CA ARG A 136 -1.02 6.97 -9.00
C ARG A 136 -1.93 8.02 -8.37
N LEU A 137 -1.97 9.24 -8.91
CA LEU A 137 -2.88 10.28 -8.44
C LEU A 137 -4.35 9.88 -8.63
N PHE A 138 -4.70 9.26 -9.77
CA PHE A 138 -6.05 8.71 -10.00
C PHE A 138 -6.39 7.55 -9.07
N GLN A 139 -5.42 6.68 -8.76
CA GLN A 139 -5.60 5.61 -7.79
C GLN A 139 -5.85 6.13 -6.39
N GLN A 140 -5.10 7.15 -5.97
CA GLN A 140 -5.24 7.75 -4.65
C GLN A 140 -6.63 8.34 -4.40
N SER A 141 -7.29 8.83 -5.44
CA SER A 141 -8.67 9.33 -5.34
C SER A 141 -9.75 8.25 -5.45
N GLY A 142 -9.38 7.00 -5.75
CA GLY A 142 -10.35 5.94 -5.98
C GLY A 142 -11.13 6.06 -7.30
N LEU A 143 -10.63 6.83 -8.27
CA LEU A 143 -11.23 6.96 -9.60
C LEU A 143 -10.86 5.81 -10.54
N VAL A 144 -9.75 5.13 -10.27
CA VAL A 144 -9.26 4.01 -11.06
C VAL A 144 -8.80 2.89 -10.13
N HIS A 145 -9.39 1.72 -10.31
CA HIS A 145 -9.05 0.51 -9.57
C HIS A 145 -8.50 -0.54 -10.54
N ALA A 146 -7.36 -1.14 -10.18
CA ALA A 146 -6.71 -2.15 -11.02
C ALA A 146 -7.58 -3.40 -11.19
N ASP A 147 -8.26 -3.80 -10.14
CA ASP A 147 -9.08 -5.00 -10.07
C ASP A 147 -10.32 -4.96 -10.98
N GLU A 148 -10.75 -3.76 -11.40
CA GLU A 148 -11.84 -3.55 -12.37
C GLU A 148 -11.37 -3.55 -13.84
N THR A 149 -10.05 -3.54 -14.07
CA THR A 149 -9.50 -3.45 -15.43
C THR A 149 -9.72 -4.76 -16.20
N PRO A 150 -10.35 -4.74 -17.39
CA PRO A 150 -10.48 -5.93 -18.22
C PRO A 150 -9.13 -6.52 -18.60
N VAL A 151 -9.00 -7.84 -18.54
CA VAL A 151 -7.78 -8.54 -18.97
C VAL A 151 -7.89 -8.87 -20.44
N ALA A 152 -7.02 -8.27 -21.26
CA ALA A 152 -7.06 -8.43 -22.71
C ALA A 152 -6.96 -9.90 -23.13
N HIS A 153 -7.67 -10.25 -24.20
CA HIS A 153 -7.69 -11.61 -24.77
C HIS A 153 -8.17 -12.70 -23.82
N THR A 154 -9.06 -12.36 -22.89
CA THR A 154 -9.74 -13.35 -22.02
C THR A 154 -11.23 -13.39 -22.29
N THR A 155 -11.84 -14.55 -22.04
CA THR A 155 -13.26 -14.80 -22.17
C THR A 155 -13.78 -15.56 -20.93
N VAL A 156 -15.06 -15.86 -20.87
CA VAL A 156 -15.64 -16.71 -19.83
C VAL A 156 -14.98 -18.08 -19.78
N ASP A 157 -14.46 -18.58 -20.90
CA ASP A 157 -13.78 -19.87 -20.98
C ASP A 157 -12.45 -19.93 -20.23
N ASP A 158 -11.84 -18.79 -19.95
CA ASP A 158 -10.64 -18.68 -19.09
C ASP A 158 -10.97 -18.83 -17.61
N LEU A 159 -12.26 -18.81 -17.23
CA LEU A 159 -12.71 -18.95 -15.84
C LEU A 159 -13.02 -20.41 -15.49
N ASP A 160 -12.68 -20.82 -14.28
CA ASP A 160 -13.14 -22.06 -13.65
C ASP A 160 -14.57 -21.85 -13.13
N LEU A 161 -15.53 -22.33 -13.93
CA LEU A 161 -16.95 -22.17 -13.63
C LEU A 161 -17.41 -23.02 -12.44
N THR A 162 -16.67 -24.07 -12.09
CA THR A 162 -16.96 -24.89 -10.90
C THR A 162 -16.60 -24.09 -9.65
N LEU A 163 -15.40 -23.50 -9.64
CA LEU A 163 -14.95 -22.63 -8.55
C LEU A 163 -15.88 -21.42 -8.37
N PHE A 164 -16.31 -20.81 -9.49
CA PHE A 164 -17.26 -19.72 -9.47
C PHE A 164 -18.63 -20.15 -8.92
N ALA A 165 -19.14 -21.32 -9.32
CA ALA A 165 -20.42 -21.83 -8.85
C ALA A 165 -20.39 -22.15 -7.35
N ASP A 166 -19.30 -22.70 -6.84
CA ASP A 166 -19.10 -22.95 -5.40
C ASP A 166 -19.08 -21.66 -4.60
N TYR A 167 -18.34 -20.65 -5.09
CA TYR A 167 -18.31 -19.32 -4.49
C TYR A 167 -19.72 -18.69 -4.48
N PHE A 168 -20.41 -18.69 -5.63
CA PHE A 168 -21.74 -18.10 -5.77
C PHE A 168 -22.74 -18.77 -4.83
N THR A 169 -22.72 -20.09 -4.76
CA THR A 169 -23.61 -20.87 -3.89
C THR A 169 -23.35 -20.56 -2.42
N ARG A 170 -22.09 -20.46 -1.99
CA ARG A 170 -21.74 -20.08 -0.61
C ARG A 170 -22.20 -18.67 -0.27
N ARG A 171 -22.04 -17.73 -1.19
CA ARG A 171 -22.37 -16.31 -0.96
C ARG A 171 -23.87 -16.03 -0.98
N TYR A 172 -24.59 -16.62 -1.94
CA TYR A 172 -25.99 -16.27 -2.22
C TYR A 172 -26.98 -17.35 -1.80
N GLN A 173 -26.51 -18.49 -1.27
CA GLN A 173 -27.32 -19.65 -0.84
C GLN A 173 -28.21 -20.19 -1.96
N ARG A 174 -27.78 -20.07 -3.22
CA ARG A 174 -28.45 -20.57 -4.42
C ARG A 174 -27.45 -20.84 -5.53
N SER A 175 -27.76 -21.80 -6.41
CA SER A 175 -26.91 -22.12 -7.56
C SER A 175 -26.99 -21.03 -8.64
N PRO A 176 -25.90 -20.74 -9.37
CA PRO A 176 -25.95 -19.86 -10.56
C PRO A 176 -26.99 -20.32 -11.59
N SER A 177 -27.18 -21.64 -11.76
CA SER A 177 -28.16 -22.22 -12.70
C SER A 177 -29.63 -22.01 -12.28
N SER A 178 -29.90 -21.65 -11.02
CA SER A 178 -31.25 -21.33 -10.54
C SER A 178 -31.66 -19.88 -10.80
N VAL A 179 -30.75 -19.08 -11.35
CA VAL A 179 -31.01 -17.67 -11.68
C VAL A 179 -31.41 -17.56 -13.14
N SER A 180 -32.37 -16.70 -13.46
CA SER A 180 -32.87 -16.50 -14.83
C SER A 180 -31.90 -15.78 -15.77
N GLN A 181 -30.82 -15.22 -15.23
CA GLN A 181 -29.78 -14.48 -15.95
C GLN A 181 -28.78 -15.43 -16.60
N SER A 182 -28.27 -15.06 -17.77
CA SER A 182 -27.14 -15.77 -18.37
C SER A 182 -25.88 -15.62 -17.50
N LEU A 183 -24.92 -16.54 -17.65
CA LEU A 183 -23.65 -16.47 -16.90
C LEU A 183 -22.92 -15.15 -17.14
N THR A 184 -22.92 -14.64 -18.38
CA THR A 184 -22.31 -13.36 -18.74
C THR A 184 -22.98 -12.19 -18.03
N GLU A 185 -24.31 -12.13 -18.02
CA GLU A 185 -25.05 -11.09 -17.29
C GLU A 185 -24.80 -11.19 -15.76
N LEU A 186 -24.69 -12.40 -15.23
CA LEU A 186 -24.39 -12.62 -13.83
C LEU A 186 -23.00 -12.10 -13.46
N LEU A 187 -21.98 -12.41 -14.27
CA LEU A 187 -20.62 -11.90 -14.07
C LEU A 187 -20.55 -10.38 -14.22
N GLN A 188 -21.28 -9.78 -15.17
CA GLN A 188 -21.38 -8.33 -15.33
C GLN A 188 -22.04 -7.67 -14.10
N ASN A 189 -23.15 -8.22 -13.62
CA ASN A 189 -23.85 -7.70 -12.44
C ASN A 189 -23.02 -7.81 -11.15
N LEU A 190 -22.11 -8.78 -11.09
CA LEU A 190 -21.14 -8.92 -10.00
C LEU A 190 -19.90 -8.02 -10.15
N GLY A 191 -19.83 -7.25 -11.24
CA GLY A 191 -18.67 -6.41 -11.55
C GLY A 191 -17.43 -7.20 -12.00
N LEU A 192 -17.55 -8.50 -12.29
CA LEU A 192 -16.43 -9.39 -12.63
C LEU A 192 -16.13 -9.41 -14.14
N MET A 193 -16.98 -8.77 -14.95
CA MET A 193 -16.85 -8.72 -16.40
C MET A 193 -17.28 -7.36 -16.92
N ARG A 194 -16.58 -6.86 -17.92
CA ARG A 194 -16.94 -5.64 -18.65
C ARG A 194 -16.76 -5.85 -20.14
N GLU A 195 -17.75 -5.46 -20.95
CA GLU A 195 -17.71 -5.55 -22.42
C GLU A 195 -17.32 -6.95 -22.95
N GLY A 196 -17.79 -8.00 -22.26
CA GLY A 196 -17.51 -9.38 -22.63
C GLY A 196 -16.15 -9.93 -22.16
N CYS A 197 -15.31 -9.11 -21.53
CA CYS A 197 -14.01 -9.51 -20.99
C CYS A 197 -14.03 -9.60 -19.46
N PRO A 198 -13.61 -10.73 -18.86
CA PRO A 198 -13.30 -10.82 -17.45
C PRO A 198 -12.27 -9.77 -17.04
N ASN A 199 -12.49 -9.15 -15.88
CA ASN A 199 -11.52 -8.21 -15.33
C ASN A 199 -10.47 -8.91 -14.45
N LEU A 200 -9.52 -8.13 -13.95
CA LEU A 200 -8.42 -8.63 -13.13
C LEU A 200 -8.93 -9.41 -11.90
N ALA A 201 -9.95 -8.88 -11.19
CA ALA A 201 -10.53 -9.58 -10.05
C ALA A 201 -11.09 -10.96 -10.44
N ALA A 202 -11.81 -11.06 -11.57
CA ALA A 202 -12.35 -12.33 -12.05
C ALA A 202 -11.26 -13.36 -12.35
N ILE A 203 -10.20 -12.95 -13.06
CA ILE A 203 -9.09 -13.86 -13.40
C ILE A 203 -8.31 -14.26 -12.16
N LEU A 204 -8.03 -13.35 -11.24
CA LEU A 204 -7.31 -13.67 -10.01
C LEU A 204 -8.09 -14.60 -9.05
N LEU A 205 -9.41 -14.48 -9.03
CA LEU A 205 -10.27 -15.27 -8.15
C LEU A 205 -10.72 -16.61 -8.75
N PHE A 206 -10.99 -16.62 -10.07
CA PHE A 206 -11.66 -17.72 -10.75
C PHE A 206 -10.96 -18.18 -12.03
N GLY A 207 -9.81 -17.63 -12.41
CA GLY A 207 -9.09 -18.06 -13.60
C GLY A 207 -8.60 -19.49 -13.51
N LYS A 208 -8.63 -20.27 -14.61
CA LYS A 208 -8.10 -21.62 -14.69
C LYS A 208 -6.57 -21.66 -14.54
N ALA A 209 -5.90 -20.67 -15.11
CA ALA A 209 -4.44 -20.49 -15.04
C ALA A 209 -4.12 -18.97 -15.11
N PRO A 210 -4.33 -18.24 -14.00
CA PRO A 210 -4.12 -16.79 -13.96
C PRO A 210 -2.72 -16.37 -14.41
N GLU A 211 -1.68 -17.15 -14.08
CA GLU A 211 -0.28 -16.90 -14.41
C GLU A 211 0.00 -16.84 -15.91
N HIS A 212 -0.79 -17.50 -16.76
CA HIS A 212 -0.63 -17.42 -18.21
C HIS A 212 -0.96 -16.04 -18.77
N ARG A 213 -1.89 -15.32 -18.14
CA ARG A 213 -2.28 -13.96 -18.52
C ARG A 213 -1.62 -12.90 -17.67
N LEU A 214 -1.32 -13.26 -16.43
CA LEU A 214 -0.87 -12.37 -15.36
C LEU A 214 0.39 -12.92 -14.65
N PRO A 215 1.50 -13.16 -15.37
CA PRO A 215 2.67 -13.88 -14.85
C PRO A 215 3.38 -13.18 -13.68
N ALA A 216 3.18 -11.86 -13.54
CA ALA A 216 3.76 -11.09 -12.45
C ALA A 216 2.96 -11.18 -11.14
N PHE A 217 1.73 -11.71 -11.16
CA PHE A 217 0.84 -11.70 -10.00
C PHE A 217 0.86 -13.02 -9.24
N THR A 218 2.07 -13.47 -8.93
CA THR A 218 2.38 -14.68 -8.18
C THR A 218 3.09 -14.34 -6.87
N ILE A 219 3.36 -15.34 -6.04
CA ILE A 219 4.23 -15.22 -4.87
C ILE A 219 5.52 -15.98 -5.15
N LYS A 220 6.67 -15.31 -5.03
CA LYS A 220 7.98 -15.97 -5.02
C LYS A 220 8.37 -16.26 -3.59
N ALA A 221 8.41 -17.55 -3.23
CA ALA A 221 8.76 -18.02 -1.91
C ALA A 221 10.18 -18.61 -1.91
N VAL A 222 11.02 -18.18 -0.98
CA VAL A 222 12.39 -18.67 -0.82
C VAL A 222 12.72 -18.84 0.66
N ALA A 223 13.28 -19.97 1.04
CA ALA A 223 13.82 -20.21 2.37
C ALA A 223 15.36 -20.20 2.31
N PHE A 224 15.99 -19.35 3.12
CA PHE A 224 17.42 -19.17 3.22
C PHE A 224 17.97 -19.87 4.47
N PRO A 225 19.18 -20.46 4.42
CA PRO A 225 19.78 -21.09 5.60
C PRO A 225 20.25 -20.08 6.65
N GLY A 226 20.55 -18.84 6.24
CA GLY A 226 21.06 -17.77 7.08
C GLY A 226 20.11 -16.57 7.22
N THR A 227 20.70 -15.41 7.52
CA THR A 227 20.00 -14.13 7.72
C THR A 227 20.09 -13.19 6.54
N ILE A 228 20.77 -13.56 5.45
CA ILE A 228 21.08 -12.70 4.30
C ILE A 228 20.46 -13.30 3.03
N ALA A 229 19.72 -12.48 2.27
CA ALA A 229 19.06 -12.89 1.03
C ALA A 229 20.03 -13.06 -0.18
N HIS A 230 21.28 -12.65 -0.06
CA HIS A 230 22.28 -12.72 -1.14
C HIS A 230 23.17 -13.98 -1.08
N ASP A 231 22.91 -14.88 -0.13
CA ASP A 231 23.53 -16.19 -0.16
C ASP A 231 23.10 -16.90 -1.45
N LEU A 232 24.09 -17.42 -2.18
CA LEU A 232 23.87 -18.21 -3.41
C LEU A 232 23.15 -19.54 -3.14
N SER A 233 23.00 -19.91 -1.86
CA SER A 233 22.33 -21.12 -1.40
C SER A 233 20.96 -20.81 -0.79
N TYR A 234 19.98 -21.59 -1.17
CA TYR A 234 18.66 -21.62 -0.54
C TYR A 234 18.31 -23.04 -0.09
N VAL A 235 17.45 -23.15 0.91
CA VAL A 235 16.96 -24.43 1.42
C VAL A 235 15.79 -24.91 0.56
N ASP A 236 14.90 -23.96 0.18
CA ASP A 236 13.69 -24.23 -0.58
C ASP A 236 13.33 -23.01 -1.42
N SER A 237 12.82 -23.21 -2.63
CA SER A 237 12.40 -22.13 -3.52
C SER A 237 11.24 -22.57 -4.39
N GLU A 238 10.16 -21.78 -4.41
CA GLU A 238 8.93 -22.10 -5.14
C GLU A 238 8.29 -20.84 -5.72
N ASN A 239 7.75 -20.94 -6.95
CA ASN A 239 6.90 -19.92 -7.54
C ASN A 239 5.43 -20.35 -7.33
N LEU A 240 4.71 -19.63 -6.47
CA LEU A 240 3.37 -19.99 -6.05
C LEU A 240 2.36 -19.31 -6.99
N GLU A 241 1.86 -20.07 -7.94
CA GLU A 241 0.97 -19.69 -9.03
C GLU A 241 -0.47 -20.15 -8.78
N GLY A 242 -1.39 -19.70 -9.64
CA GLY A 242 -2.81 -20.01 -9.60
C GLY A 242 -3.67 -18.86 -9.08
N THR A 243 -4.90 -19.16 -8.73
CA THR A 243 -5.84 -18.22 -8.11
C THR A 243 -5.31 -17.69 -6.77
N LEU A 244 -5.85 -16.57 -6.29
CA LEU A 244 -5.44 -16.03 -4.97
C LEU A 244 -5.62 -17.04 -3.84
N LEU A 245 -6.67 -17.87 -3.90
CA LEU A 245 -6.88 -18.92 -2.91
C LEU A 245 -5.80 -20.00 -2.98
N GLU A 246 -5.39 -20.38 -4.19
CA GLU A 246 -4.32 -21.37 -4.40
C GLU A 246 -2.97 -20.80 -3.95
N GLN A 247 -2.65 -19.56 -4.34
CA GLN A 247 -1.44 -18.86 -3.88
C GLN A 247 -1.38 -18.80 -2.35
N TYR A 248 -2.50 -18.43 -1.70
CA TYR A 248 -2.59 -18.40 -0.25
C TYR A 248 -2.34 -19.79 0.37
N LYS A 249 -3.01 -20.84 -0.13
CA LYS A 249 -2.83 -22.21 0.36
C LYS A 249 -1.41 -22.71 0.20
N LYS A 250 -0.81 -22.47 -0.98
CA LYS A 250 0.58 -22.82 -1.28
C LYS A 250 1.57 -22.06 -0.38
N ALA A 251 1.34 -20.77 -0.14
CA ALA A 251 2.18 -19.96 0.75
C ALA A 251 2.12 -20.46 2.20
N MET A 252 0.92 -20.80 2.70
CA MET A 252 0.76 -21.39 4.02
C MET A 252 1.42 -22.76 4.12
N ALA A 253 1.38 -23.57 3.06
CA ALA A 253 2.07 -24.86 3.00
C ALA A 253 3.59 -24.68 2.99
N PHE A 254 4.11 -23.71 2.22
CA PHE A 254 5.53 -23.35 2.20
C PHE A 254 6.03 -22.93 3.59
N LEU A 255 5.29 -22.07 4.29
CA LEU A 255 5.62 -21.65 5.64
C LEU A 255 5.62 -22.83 6.63
N ARG A 256 4.62 -23.71 6.57
CA ARG A 256 4.57 -24.89 7.44
C ARG A 256 5.74 -25.83 7.22
N ARG A 257 6.27 -25.92 6.00
CA ARG A 257 7.40 -26.78 5.66
C ARG A 257 8.75 -26.19 6.11
N ASN A 258 8.87 -24.85 6.12
CA ASN A 258 10.14 -24.16 6.34
C ASN A 258 10.25 -23.49 7.73
N LEU A 259 9.21 -23.55 8.57
CA LEU A 259 9.24 -23.08 9.95
C LEU A 259 9.35 -24.26 10.92
N HIS A 260 9.90 -24.00 12.11
CA HIS A 260 10.02 -25.02 13.13
C HIS A 260 8.65 -25.37 13.72
N HIS A 261 8.52 -26.64 14.10
CA HIS A 261 7.36 -27.15 14.82
C HIS A 261 7.77 -27.39 16.27
N VAL A 262 7.03 -26.79 17.18
CA VAL A 262 7.23 -26.91 18.62
C VAL A 262 6.13 -27.79 19.21
N GLN A 263 6.48 -28.75 20.02
CA GLN A 263 5.53 -29.61 20.70
C GLN A 263 4.79 -28.79 21.77
N SER A 264 3.45 -28.81 21.76
CA SER A 264 2.61 -27.96 22.59
C SER A 264 2.44 -28.46 24.03
N GLY A 265 3.05 -29.60 24.39
CA GLY A 265 2.93 -30.18 25.73
C GLY A 265 4.00 -31.26 26.02
N PRO A 266 4.12 -31.71 27.28
CA PRO A 266 5.18 -32.63 27.72
C PRO A 266 4.99 -34.08 27.25
N SER A 267 3.81 -34.44 26.70
CA SER A 267 3.53 -35.78 26.23
C SER A 267 4.08 -35.99 24.81
N PHE A 268 4.63 -37.18 24.54
CA PHE A 268 5.08 -37.58 23.21
C PHE A 268 4.00 -37.44 22.13
N ASN A 269 2.73 -37.60 22.52
CA ASN A 269 1.56 -37.44 21.63
C ASN A 269 0.97 -36.02 21.62
N SER A 270 1.64 -35.06 22.25
CA SER A 270 1.16 -33.67 22.19
C SER A 270 1.23 -33.15 20.77
N PRO A 271 0.18 -32.42 20.28
CA PRO A 271 0.18 -31.88 18.93
C PRO A 271 1.34 -30.90 18.73
N SER A 272 1.89 -30.92 17.54
CA SER A 272 2.92 -30.00 17.12
C SER A 272 2.27 -28.70 16.61
N GLN A 273 2.81 -27.57 17.00
CA GLN A 273 2.39 -26.24 16.55
C GLN A 273 3.55 -25.51 15.89
N LEU A 274 3.24 -24.60 14.97
CA LEU A 274 4.26 -23.73 14.40
C LEU A 274 4.85 -22.85 15.50
N GLU A 275 6.15 -22.58 15.41
CA GLU A 275 6.87 -21.67 16.31
C GLU A 275 6.28 -20.27 16.39
N ILE A 276 5.57 -19.85 15.32
CA ILE A 276 4.80 -18.61 15.20
C ILE A 276 3.35 -19.01 14.90
N PRO A 277 2.34 -18.44 15.57
CA PRO A 277 0.95 -18.78 15.32
C PRO A 277 0.55 -18.61 13.85
N ALA A 278 -0.10 -19.60 13.27
CA ALA A 278 -0.52 -19.58 11.85
C ALA A 278 -1.36 -18.34 11.51
N LEU A 279 -2.19 -17.87 12.43
CA LEU A 279 -3.01 -16.66 12.30
C LEU A 279 -2.21 -15.44 11.83
N VAL A 280 -0.95 -15.31 12.29
CA VAL A 280 -0.08 -14.19 11.88
C VAL A 280 0.13 -14.19 10.38
N PHE A 281 0.49 -15.35 9.84
CA PHE A 281 0.74 -15.49 8.40
C PHE A 281 -0.55 -15.47 7.58
N GLU A 282 -1.64 -16.00 8.09
CA GLU A 282 -2.97 -15.92 7.47
C GLU A 282 -3.36 -14.47 7.22
N GLU A 283 -3.26 -13.61 8.24
CA GLU A 283 -3.58 -12.19 8.13
C GLU A 283 -2.63 -11.43 7.21
N LEU A 284 -1.31 -11.65 7.35
CA LEU A 284 -0.32 -10.92 6.56
C LEU A 284 -0.33 -11.33 5.07
N LEU A 285 -0.51 -12.62 4.76
CA LEU A 285 -0.61 -13.09 3.37
C LEU A 285 -1.88 -12.59 2.69
N VAL A 286 -3.03 -12.67 3.38
CA VAL A 286 -4.29 -12.16 2.83
C VAL A 286 -4.20 -10.66 2.60
N ASN A 287 -3.61 -9.90 3.54
CA ASN A 287 -3.38 -8.48 3.34
C ASN A 287 -2.46 -8.22 2.13
N ALA A 288 -1.38 -8.98 1.98
CA ALA A 288 -0.47 -8.85 0.84
C ALA A 288 -1.17 -9.12 -0.50
N LEU A 289 -2.04 -10.13 -0.58
CA LEU A 289 -2.79 -10.49 -1.78
C LEU A 289 -3.90 -9.49 -2.11
N VAL A 290 -4.69 -9.05 -1.12
CA VAL A 290 -5.86 -8.20 -1.35
C VAL A 290 -5.47 -6.73 -1.56
N HIS A 291 -4.45 -6.23 -0.86
CA HIS A 291 -4.09 -4.81 -0.85
C HIS A 291 -2.89 -4.44 -1.71
N ARG A 292 -2.24 -5.41 -2.40
CA ARG A 292 -1.13 -5.08 -3.31
C ARG A 292 -1.55 -4.09 -4.40
N ASP A 293 -0.56 -3.38 -4.92
CA ASP A 293 -0.72 -2.57 -6.12
C ASP A 293 -0.68 -3.45 -7.37
N TYR A 294 -1.84 -3.74 -7.96
CA TYR A 294 -1.96 -4.56 -9.17
C TYR A 294 -1.62 -3.79 -10.46
N PHE A 295 -1.33 -2.49 -10.41
CA PHE A 295 -0.70 -1.80 -11.53
C PHE A 295 0.81 -2.03 -11.57
N THR A 296 1.41 -2.44 -10.47
CA THR A 296 2.83 -2.79 -10.39
C THR A 296 3.04 -4.24 -10.80
N GLN A 297 3.74 -4.44 -11.93
CA GLN A 297 4.06 -5.75 -12.50
C GLN A 297 5.25 -6.41 -11.78
N ALA A 298 5.05 -6.86 -10.55
CA ALA A 298 6.06 -7.52 -9.74
C ALA A 298 5.40 -8.56 -8.81
N PRO A 299 6.06 -9.67 -8.47
CA PRO A 299 5.52 -10.67 -7.55
C PRO A 299 5.53 -10.18 -6.10
N ILE A 300 4.73 -10.82 -5.25
CA ILE A 300 4.92 -10.78 -3.80
C ILE A 300 6.14 -11.66 -3.48
N HIS A 301 7.01 -11.21 -2.57
CA HIS A 301 8.11 -12.01 -2.06
C HIS A 301 7.78 -12.53 -0.66
N LEU A 302 7.93 -13.83 -0.48
CA LEU A 302 7.82 -14.53 0.80
C LEU A 302 9.17 -15.15 1.12
N PHE A 303 9.94 -14.52 2.00
CA PHE A 303 11.27 -15.00 2.38
C PHE A 303 11.28 -15.51 3.81
N VAL A 304 11.80 -16.73 3.98
CA VAL A 304 11.99 -17.34 5.30
C VAL A 304 13.49 -17.38 5.57
N PHE A 305 13.94 -16.66 6.57
CA PHE A 305 15.31 -16.65 7.08
C PHE A 305 15.42 -17.45 8.36
N SER A 306 16.64 -17.66 8.84
CA SER A 306 16.87 -18.35 10.11
C SER A 306 16.32 -17.59 11.33
N ASP A 307 16.22 -16.24 11.24
CA ASP A 307 15.83 -15.33 12.31
C ASP A 307 14.46 -14.64 12.10
N ARG A 308 13.93 -14.66 10.89
CA ARG A 308 12.69 -13.93 10.55
C ARG A 308 12.00 -14.47 9.30
N VAL A 309 10.75 -14.05 9.10
CA VAL A 309 9.99 -14.18 7.85
C VAL A 309 9.70 -12.79 7.31
N GLU A 310 9.92 -12.57 6.03
CA GLU A 310 9.60 -11.33 5.33
C GLU A 310 8.53 -11.55 4.28
N ILE A 311 7.46 -10.75 4.30
CA ILE A 311 6.44 -10.69 3.25
C ILE A 311 6.49 -9.29 2.65
N THR A 312 6.95 -9.18 1.39
CA THR A 312 7.04 -7.91 0.68
C THR A 312 6.04 -7.88 -0.46
N SER A 313 5.10 -6.94 -0.39
CA SER A 313 4.07 -6.74 -1.40
C SER A 313 4.33 -5.46 -2.20
N PRO A 314 4.15 -5.47 -3.55
CA PRO A 314 4.14 -4.25 -4.35
C PRO A 314 3.03 -3.30 -3.89
N GLY A 315 3.36 -2.02 -3.76
CA GLY A 315 2.46 -0.96 -3.34
C GLY A 315 2.73 -0.47 -1.91
N CYS A 316 3.19 0.79 -1.78
CA CYS A 316 3.27 1.50 -0.50
C CYS A 316 1.86 1.79 0.03
N LEU A 317 1.74 2.25 1.27
CA LEU A 317 0.46 2.65 1.85
C LEU A 317 -0.18 3.78 1.03
N PRO A 318 -1.50 3.71 0.77
CA PRO A 318 -2.19 4.76 0.04
C PRO A 318 -2.24 6.05 0.88
N ASP A 319 -2.20 7.22 0.18
CA ASP A 319 -2.39 8.57 0.74
C ASP A 319 -1.49 8.91 1.94
N HIS A 320 -0.26 8.41 1.95
CA HIS A 320 0.66 8.61 3.08
C HIS A 320 0.05 8.19 4.43
N SER A 321 -0.84 7.20 4.41
CA SER A 321 -1.38 6.59 5.62
C SER A 321 -0.22 6.18 6.52
N ASN A 322 -0.31 6.50 7.80
CA ASN A 322 0.76 6.16 8.74
C ASN A 322 0.59 4.69 9.15
N ILE A 323 1.70 3.96 9.25
CA ILE A 323 1.75 2.58 9.79
C ILE A 323 1.02 2.49 11.14
N HIS A 324 1.08 3.54 11.97
CA HIS A 324 0.32 3.60 13.22
C HIS A 324 -1.19 3.47 13.02
N GLN A 325 -1.75 4.02 11.94
CA GLN A 325 -3.19 3.94 11.66
C GLN A 325 -3.63 2.51 11.33
N LEU A 326 -2.76 1.71 10.71
CA LEU A 326 -3.05 0.29 10.45
C LEU A 326 -3.23 -0.51 11.74
N ARG A 327 -2.50 -0.17 12.80
CA ARG A 327 -2.64 -0.81 14.11
C ARG A 327 -3.98 -0.50 14.80
N TYR A 328 -4.67 0.56 14.37
CA TYR A 328 -6.01 0.94 14.85
C TYR A 328 -7.14 0.51 13.91
N GLY A 329 -6.83 -0.31 12.90
CA GLY A 329 -7.85 -0.85 11.99
C GLY A 329 -8.34 0.11 10.91
N VAL A 330 -7.64 1.21 10.67
CA VAL A 330 -7.96 2.10 9.54
C VAL A 330 -7.42 1.45 8.26
N SER A 331 -8.33 0.99 7.40
CA SER A 331 -7.99 0.38 6.11
C SER A 331 -8.61 1.18 4.97
N ARG A 332 -7.82 1.45 3.92
CA ARG A 332 -8.31 1.94 2.64
C ARG A 332 -8.12 0.85 1.60
N LEU A 333 -9.18 0.52 0.90
CA LEU A 333 -9.17 -0.53 -0.12
C LEU A 333 -8.59 0.03 -1.42
N ARG A 334 -7.47 -0.53 -1.87
CA ARG A 334 -6.91 -0.24 -3.20
C ARG A 334 -7.66 -1.00 -4.29
N ASN A 335 -8.16 -2.19 -3.96
CA ASN A 335 -8.85 -3.12 -4.84
C ASN A 335 -10.23 -3.47 -4.24
N PRO A 336 -11.21 -2.55 -4.30
CA PRO A 336 -12.49 -2.72 -3.60
C PRO A 336 -13.32 -3.88 -4.14
N LEU A 337 -13.30 -4.10 -5.45
CA LEU A 337 -14.02 -5.21 -6.08
C LEU A 337 -13.45 -6.55 -5.63
N LEU A 338 -12.12 -6.69 -5.73
CA LEU A 338 -11.41 -7.89 -5.29
C LEU A 338 -11.66 -8.17 -3.80
N ALA A 339 -11.53 -7.16 -2.95
CA ALA A 339 -11.78 -7.28 -1.51
C ALA A 339 -13.21 -7.74 -1.19
N GLY A 340 -14.20 -7.19 -1.90
CA GLY A 340 -15.62 -7.55 -1.73
C GLY A 340 -15.92 -9.02 -2.07
N HIS A 341 -15.20 -9.60 -3.02
CA HIS A 341 -15.32 -11.02 -3.37
C HIS A 341 -14.43 -11.92 -2.50
N ALA A 342 -13.21 -11.47 -2.20
CA ALA A 342 -12.22 -12.19 -1.40
C ALA A 342 -12.73 -12.56 0.00
N PHE A 343 -13.60 -11.75 0.59
CA PHE A 343 -14.27 -12.03 1.86
C PHE A 343 -14.96 -13.42 1.91
N HIS A 344 -15.44 -13.91 0.78
CA HIS A 344 -16.14 -15.20 0.68
C HIS A 344 -15.24 -16.34 0.20
N ILE A 345 -13.97 -16.09 -0.12
CA ILE A 345 -13.04 -17.03 -0.74
C ILE A 345 -11.82 -17.26 0.16
N LEU A 346 -11.23 -16.18 0.65
CA LEU A 346 -10.05 -16.16 1.53
C LEU A 346 -10.49 -16.02 3.00
N PRO A 347 -9.64 -16.34 3.98
CA PRO A 347 -9.88 -16.04 5.40
C PRO A 347 -9.74 -14.54 5.67
N TYR A 348 -10.51 -13.73 4.96
CA TYR A 348 -10.47 -12.27 4.97
C TYR A 348 -11.79 -11.71 5.51
N GLN A 349 -11.74 -10.85 6.53
CA GLN A 349 -12.94 -10.28 7.14
C GLN A 349 -13.25 -8.85 6.70
N GLY A 350 -12.31 -8.15 6.07
CA GLY A 350 -12.51 -6.80 5.55
C GLY A 350 -12.77 -5.70 6.61
N LEU A 351 -12.64 -6.03 7.89
CA LEU A 351 -12.94 -5.12 9.01
C LEU A 351 -11.77 -4.22 9.43
N GLY A 352 -10.63 -4.32 8.74
CA GLY A 352 -9.40 -3.62 9.13
C GLY A 352 -8.72 -4.19 10.39
N THR A 353 -9.23 -5.26 10.97
CA THR A 353 -8.74 -5.85 12.23
C THR A 353 -7.62 -6.88 12.04
N GLY A 354 -7.24 -7.21 10.80
CA GLY A 354 -6.27 -8.27 10.51
C GLY A 354 -4.90 -8.01 11.10
N ILE A 355 -4.30 -6.86 10.82
CA ILE A 355 -3.01 -6.45 11.39
C ILE A 355 -3.04 -6.35 12.93
N PRO A 356 -4.04 -5.72 13.57
CA PRO A 356 -4.23 -5.78 15.02
C PRO A 356 -4.26 -7.19 15.58
N ARG A 357 -5.00 -8.13 14.95
CA ARG A 357 -5.07 -9.54 15.41
C ARG A 357 -3.74 -10.26 15.28
N ALA A 358 -3.02 -10.05 14.17
CA ALA A 358 -1.69 -10.59 13.98
C ALA A 358 -0.72 -10.06 15.06
N ALA A 359 -0.73 -8.76 15.34
CA ALA A 359 0.12 -8.13 16.36
C ALA A 359 -0.23 -8.59 17.79
N GLN A 360 -1.50 -8.89 18.05
CA GLN A 360 -1.92 -9.48 19.34
C GLN A 360 -1.46 -10.92 19.48
N ALA A 361 -1.48 -11.70 18.39
CA ALA A 361 -1.04 -13.09 18.39
C ALA A 361 0.50 -13.23 18.45
N TRP A 362 1.23 -12.23 17.93
CA TRP A 362 2.69 -12.20 17.89
C TRP A 362 3.21 -10.76 17.96
N GLU A 363 3.89 -10.40 19.06
CA GLU A 363 4.34 -9.01 19.30
C GLU A 363 5.48 -8.58 18.36
N ASN A 364 6.31 -9.53 17.92
CA ASN A 364 7.52 -9.24 17.14
C ASN A 364 7.24 -9.12 15.64
N ILE A 365 6.30 -8.24 15.28
CA ILE A 365 5.99 -7.88 13.90
C ILE A 365 6.38 -6.42 13.65
N ALA A 366 7.27 -6.21 12.69
CA ALA A 366 7.61 -4.88 12.17
C ALA A 366 6.98 -4.68 10.78
N LEU A 367 6.29 -3.56 10.62
CA LEU A 367 5.72 -3.14 9.35
C LEU A 367 6.57 -1.99 8.80
N GLN A 368 6.89 -2.04 7.52
CA GLN A 368 7.72 -1.06 6.82
C GLN A 368 7.01 -0.61 5.56
N ASP A 369 6.81 0.69 5.43
CA ASP A 369 6.30 1.33 4.22
C ASP A 369 7.45 2.02 3.49
N ASN A 370 7.64 1.71 2.22
CA ASN A 370 8.68 2.29 1.39
C ASN A 370 8.05 2.95 0.14
N PRO A 371 7.66 4.23 0.22
CA PRO A 371 7.07 4.94 -0.91
C PRO A 371 8.01 5.09 -2.11
N VAL A 372 9.33 5.15 -1.88
CA VAL A 372 10.33 5.29 -2.95
C VAL A 372 10.39 4.02 -3.81
N ALA A 373 10.42 2.85 -3.17
CA ALA A 373 10.41 1.56 -3.86
C ALA A 373 9.00 1.09 -4.23
N ASN A 374 7.94 1.82 -3.84
CA ASN A 374 6.55 1.42 -3.95
C ASN A 374 6.30 0.02 -3.40
N GLN A 375 6.70 -0.23 -2.14
CA GLN A 375 6.61 -1.53 -1.49
C GLN A 375 6.14 -1.41 -0.04
N PHE A 376 5.38 -2.41 0.39
CA PHE A 376 5.03 -2.62 1.79
C PHE A 376 5.62 -3.95 2.25
N LYS A 377 6.34 -3.94 3.39
CA LYS A 377 6.99 -5.13 3.93
C LYS A 377 6.50 -5.39 5.37
N ALA A 378 6.11 -6.63 5.63
CA ALA A 378 5.91 -7.15 6.97
C ALA A 378 7.10 -8.07 7.33
N VAL A 379 7.72 -7.83 8.47
CA VAL A 379 8.82 -8.61 9.02
C VAL A 379 8.35 -9.25 10.31
N VAL A 380 8.35 -10.57 10.36
CA VAL A 380 7.95 -11.36 11.53
C VAL A 380 9.20 -12.02 12.10
N GLN A 381 9.64 -11.60 13.27
CA GLN A 381 10.81 -12.18 13.93
C GLN A 381 10.49 -13.58 14.44
N ARG A 382 11.39 -14.51 14.20
CA ARG A 382 11.30 -15.88 14.73
C ARG A 382 11.79 -15.91 16.19
N PRO A 383 11.29 -16.84 17.00
CA PRO A 383 11.83 -17.02 18.33
C PRO A 383 13.32 -17.43 18.24
N LEU A 384 14.12 -16.91 19.15
CA LEU A 384 15.52 -17.36 19.23
C LEU A 384 15.54 -18.87 19.45
N PRO A 385 16.45 -19.62 18.79
CA PRO A 385 16.60 -21.04 19.04
C PRO A 385 16.84 -21.26 20.53
N LEU A 386 16.07 -22.17 21.13
CA LEU A 386 16.26 -22.55 22.53
C LEU A 386 17.72 -23.03 22.69
N PRO A 387 18.46 -22.56 23.73
CA PRO A 387 19.83 -22.98 23.97
C PRO A 387 19.86 -24.47 24.37
N GLY A 388 19.91 -25.35 23.40
CA GLY A 388 19.89 -26.80 23.59
C GLY A 388 20.02 -27.62 22.30
N ASN A 389 19.83 -27.02 21.14
CA ASN A 389 19.90 -27.73 19.86
C ASN A 389 21.16 -27.46 19.02
N VAL A 390 22.07 -26.59 19.49
CA VAL A 390 23.28 -26.22 18.72
C VAL A 390 24.43 -27.26 18.91
N GLU A 391 24.37 -28.09 19.97
CA GLU A 391 25.46 -29.01 20.27
C GLU A 391 25.41 -30.39 19.56
N LYS A 392 24.29 -30.72 18.84
CA LYS A 392 24.20 -32.07 18.22
C LYS A 392 24.69 -32.15 16.77
N GLU A 393 24.89 -31.05 16.07
CA GLU A 393 25.44 -31.10 14.71
C GLU A 393 26.96 -30.96 14.65
N GLY A 394 27.60 -30.30 15.62
CA GLY A 394 29.06 -30.20 15.73
C GLY A 394 29.71 -31.53 16.10
N SER A 395 29.13 -32.33 16.99
CA SER A 395 29.74 -33.57 17.49
C SER A 395 29.65 -34.74 16.49
N LYS A 396 28.75 -34.70 15.49
CA LYS A 396 28.69 -35.73 14.44
C LYS A 396 29.69 -35.47 13.30
N ALA A 397 30.19 -34.26 13.14
CA ALA A 397 31.23 -33.95 12.14
C ALA A 397 32.61 -34.31 12.66
N GLU A 398 32.90 -34.10 13.94
CA GLU A 398 34.19 -34.46 14.55
C GLU A 398 34.36 -35.97 14.70
N SER A 399 33.36 -36.72 15.11
CA SER A 399 33.44 -38.18 15.24
C SER A 399 33.59 -38.91 13.90
N LYS A 400 33.20 -38.29 12.77
CA LYS A 400 33.44 -38.83 11.41
C LYS A 400 34.81 -38.45 10.82
N ALA A 401 35.45 -37.44 11.35
CA ALA A 401 36.81 -37.05 10.94
C ALA A 401 37.87 -37.91 11.64
N GLU A 402 37.69 -38.25 12.91
CA GLU A 402 38.62 -39.12 13.67
C GLU A 402 38.60 -40.58 13.18
N SER A 403 37.42 -41.12 12.80
CA SER A 403 37.36 -42.51 12.27
C SER A 403 37.90 -42.69 10.85
N LYS A 404 38.29 -41.63 10.14
CA LYS A 404 38.95 -41.67 8.82
C LYS A 404 40.45 -41.40 8.89
N ALA A 405 40.98 -41.08 10.04
CA ALA A 405 42.43 -40.86 10.25
C ALA A 405 43.16 -42.11 10.82
N GLU A 406 42.37 -43.13 11.23
CA GLU A 406 42.91 -44.39 11.76
C GLU A 406 42.70 -45.61 10.82
N SER A 407 42.45 -45.37 9.51
CA SER A 407 42.33 -46.47 8.54
C SER A 407 43.37 -46.36 7.46
#